data_d40afdad82ff7b6697dc596d65a9b1c8
#
_entry.id   d40afdad82ff7b6697dc596d65a9b1c8
#
_cell.length_a   1.000
_cell.length_b   1.000
_cell.length_c   1.000
_cell.angle_alpha   90.00
_cell.angle_beta   90.00
_cell.angle_gamma   90.00
#
_symmetry.space_group_name_H-M   'P 1'
#
loop_
_entity.id
_entity.type
_entity.pdbx_description
1 polymer ?
#
loop_
_entity_poly.entity_id
_entity_poly.type
_entity_poly.pdbx_seq_one_letter_code
_entity_poly.pdbx_strand_id
1 'polypeptide(L)'
;MSLKTNPGNYFEDFVTGATLVHAVPRTITEGDQALYVGLTGDRYPLHCSAEFARTLGYQRETVNDLLVFHMVFGKTVNDVSLNAVANLGYASVKFHLPVYPGDTVRTVSEVIGKKENSSGKNGVVWVRSTGTNQRGEVVLSFYRWVMVNKRDGNTPTGANDEPEMPKQVPVSELVVPAHLDLTNFPAWAAGGRAFLDDYQVGERIDHVDGMTIEESEHAIATRLYQNTAKVHFDSHQAKNTRFGKRLMYGGHVISVARALSYNGLENALGILAWNGGAHANPT
;
A
#
# COMPACT_ATOMS: atom_id res chain seq x y z
N MET A 1 15.82 -13.98 30.57
CA MET A 1 15.41 -14.94 29.50
C MET A 1 15.43 -14.17 28.20
N SER A 2 16.10 -14.69 27.13
CA SER A 2 16.00 -14.05 25.82
C SER A 2 14.60 -14.23 25.28
N LEU A 3 13.97 -13.13 24.85
CA LEU A 3 12.66 -13.18 24.19
C LEU A 3 12.84 -13.90 22.85
N LYS A 4 12.16 -15.04 22.65
CA LYS A 4 12.14 -15.77 21.37
C LYS A 4 11.09 -15.25 20.40
N THR A 5 10.26 -14.31 20.84
CA THR A 5 9.20 -13.67 20.05
C THR A 5 9.60 -12.24 19.72
N ASN A 6 9.19 -11.76 18.52
CA ASN A 6 9.37 -10.37 18.16
C ASN A 6 8.16 -9.55 18.69
N PRO A 7 8.36 -8.66 19.70
CA PRO A 7 7.27 -7.84 20.23
C PRO A 7 6.93 -6.62 19.34
N GLY A 8 7.67 -6.41 18.25
CA GLY A 8 7.63 -5.18 17.46
C GLY A 8 8.39 -4.04 18.14
N ASN A 9 8.69 -3.00 17.37
CA ASN A 9 9.35 -1.81 17.88
C ASN A 9 8.34 -0.85 18.54
N TYR A 10 8.77 -0.23 19.61
CA TYR A 10 8.13 0.91 20.23
C TYR A 10 8.82 2.20 19.77
N PHE A 11 8.26 3.35 20.07
CA PHE A 11 8.79 4.64 19.63
C PHE A 11 10.26 4.86 19.96
N GLU A 12 10.69 4.42 21.15
CA GLU A 12 12.07 4.52 21.61
C GLU A 12 13.08 3.76 20.76
N ASP A 13 12.65 2.63 20.19
CA ASP A 13 13.51 1.71 19.45
C ASP A 13 13.92 2.24 18.05
N PHE A 14 13.22 3.26 17.55
CA PHE A 14 13.55 3.86 16.25
C PHE A 14 14.72 4.86 16.38
N VAL A 15 15.64 4.76 15.42
CA VAL A 15 16.80 5.67 15.30
C VAL A 15 16.79 6.27 13.90
N THR A 16 16.76 7.59 13.79
CA THR A 16 16.85 8.31 12.50
C THR A 16 18.12 7.89 11.76
N GLY A 17 18.00 7.58 10.46
CA GLY A 17 19.08 7.06 9.62
C GLY A 17 19.24 5.53 9.66
N ALA A 18 18.59 4.83 10.58
CA ALA A 18 18.66 3.37 10.65
C ALA A 18 17.88 2.72 9.49
N THR A 19 18.41 1.61 8.99
CA THR A 19 17.76 0.76 7.98
C THR A 19 17.14 -0.46 8.65
N LEU A 20 15.87 -0.70 8.37
CA LEU A 20 15.10 -1.87 8.79
C LEU A 20 14.96 -2.82 7.59
N VAL A 21 15.55 -4.00 7.68
CA VAL A 21 15.39 -5.06 6.68
C VAL A 21 14.24 -5.95 7.11
N HIS A 22 13.14 -5.93 6.36
CA HIS A 22 11.92 -6.63 6.75
C HIS A 22 11.95 -8.10 6.32
N ALA A 23 11.68 -9.00 7.26
CA ALA A 23 11.31 -10.37 6.98
C ALA A 23 9.80 -10.38 6.60
N VAL A 24 9.34 -11.28 5.89
CA VAL A 24 9.70 -12.44 5.14
C VAL A 24 9.54 -12.10 3.64
N PRO A 25 10.46 -12.50 2.73
CA PRO A 25 10.23 -12.30 1.29
C PRO A 25 8.99 -13.08 0.85
N ARG A 26 8.24 -12.53 -0.12
CA ARG A 26 7.01 -13.15 -0.62
C ARG A 26 7.04 -13.30 -2.13
N THR A 27 6.91 -14.52 -2.63
CA THR A 27 6.59 -14.76 -4.03
C THR A 27 5.10 -14.51 -4.24
N ILE A 28 4.76 -13.62 -5.16
CA ILE A 28 3.38 -13.34 -5.54
C ILE A 28 2.96 -14.37 -6.59
N THR A 29 1.94 -15.15 -6.28
CA THR A 29 1.45 -16.23 -7.14
C THR A 29 0.24 -15.77 -7.95
N GLU A 30 -0.12 -16.53 -8.99
CA GLU A 30 -1.39 -16.37 -9.72
C GLU A 30 -2.59 -16.50 -8.78
N GLY A 31 -2.49 -17.37 -7.76
CA GLY A 31 -3.52 -17.54 -6.73
C GLY A 31 -3.70 -16.29 -5.88
N ASP A 32 -2.61 -15.60 -5.52
CA ASP A 32 -2.70 -14.33 -4.77
C ASP A 32 -3.41 -13.26 -5.61
N GLN A 33 -3.11 -13.17 -6.92
CA GLN A 33 -3.75 -12.23 -7.82
C GLN A 33 -5.24 -12.56 -8.02
N ALA A 34 -5.58 -13.83 -8.25
CA ALA A 34 -6.96 -14.27 -8.39
C ALA A 34 -7.79 -13.97 -7.12
N LEU A 35 -7.21 -14.23 -5.95
CA LEU A 35 -7.85 -13.90 -4.67
C LEU A 35 -8.03 -12.40 -4.49
N TYR A 36 -7.03 -11.59 -4.85
CA TYR A 36 -7.11 -10.13 -4.80
C TYR A 36 -8.24 -9.59 -5.69
N VAL A 37 -8.33 -10.08 -6.94
CA VAL A 37 -9.41 -9.72 -7.87
C VAL A 37 -10.78 -10.08 -7.30
N GLY A 38 -10.93 -11.28 -6.72
CA GLY A 38 -12.17 -11.72 -6.08
C GLY A 38 -12.57 -10.85 -4.87
N LEU A 39 -11.59 -10.38 -4.07
CA LEU A 39 -11.82 -9.58 -2.87
C LEU A 39 -12.07 -8.09 -3.15
N THR A 40 -11.63 -7.59 -4.30
CA THR A 40 -11.73 -6.15 -4.63
C THR A 40 -12.70 -5.85 -5.76
N GLY A 41 -13.02 -6.86 -6.58
CA GLY A 41 -13.79 -6.66 -7.81
C GLY A 41 -13.00 -5.93 -8.90
N ASP A 42 -11.66 -5.98 -8.86
CA ASP A 42 -10.80 -5.32 -9.88
C ASP A 42 -11.06 -5.88 -11.28
N ARG A 43 -11.19 -4.97 -12.26
CA ARG A 43 -11.52 -5.30 -13.66
C ARG A 43 -10.55 -4.68 -14.65
N TYR A 44 -9.49 -4.00 -14.20
CA TYR A 44 -8.52 -3.38 -15.11
C TYR A 44 -7.83 -4.44 -15.96
N PRO A 45 -7.96 -4.38 -17.29
CA PRO A 45 -7.59 -5.51 -18.16
C PRO A 45 -6.09 -5.80 -18.17
N LEU A 46 -5.24 -4.83 -17.84
CA LEU A 46 -3.80 -5.07 -17.68
C LEU A 46 -3.49 -6.11 -16.61
N HIS A 47 -4.34 -6.22 -15.58
CA HIS A 47 -4.17 -7.14 -14.45
C HIS A 47 -5.01 -8.40 -14.58
N CYS A 48 -5.97 -8.45 -15.54
CA CYS A 48 -6.93 -9.54 -15.68
C CYS A 48 -6.77 -10.33 -16.96
N SER A 49 -6.11 -9.78 -17.99
CA SER A 49 -5.99 -10.39 -19.31
C SER A 49 -4.56 -10.42 -19.81
N ALA A 50 -4.01 -11.64 -19.93
CA ALA A 50 -2.69 -11.84 -20.53
C ALA A 50 -2.66 -11.46 -22.01
N GLU A 51 -3.77 -11.65 -22.74
CA GLU A 51 -3.89 -11.22 -24.14
C GLU A 51 -3.82 -9.69 -24.25
N PHE A 52 -4.62 -8.97 -23.46
CA PHE A 52 -4.58 -7.52 -23.43
C PHE A 52 -3.19 -6.98 -23.09
N ALA A 53 -2.56 -7.52 -22.05
CA ALA A 53 -1.23 -7.12 -21.64
C ALA A 53 -0.18 -7.31 -22.76
N ARG A 54 -0.21 -8.47 -23.47
CA ARG A 54 0.71 -8.74 -24.58
C ARG A 54 0.50 -7.77 -25.74
N THR A 55 -0.73 -7.37 -26.03
CA THR A 55 -1.00 -6.37 -27.09
C THR A 55 -0.33 -5.04 -26.78
N LEU A 56 -0.10 -4.73 -25.50
CA LEU A 56 0.58 -3.52 -25.05
C LEU A 56 2.09 -3.70 -24.80
N GLY A 57 2.68 -4.82 -25.22
CA GLY A 57 4.11 -5.09 -25.10
C GLY A 57 4.54 -5.75 -23.78
N TYR A 58 3.63 -6.04 -22.85
CA TYR A 58 3.95 -6.79 -21.64
C TYR A 58 4.08 -8.29 -21.94
N GLN A 59 4.88 -8.99 -21.14
CA GLN A 59 5.05 -10.45 -21.32
C GLN A 59 3.77 -11.26 -21.01
N ARG A 60 2.99 -10.77 -20.04
CA ARG A 60 1.70 -11.31 -19.61
C ARG A 60 1.01 -10.26 -18.72
N GLU A 61 -0.16 -10.57 -18.17
CA GLU A 61 -0.83 -9.72 -17.18
C GLU A 61 0.12 -9.43 -16.01
N THR A 62 0.13 -8.18 -15.56
CA THR A 62 0.92 -7.75 -14.41
C THR A 62 0.16 -8.02 -13.12
N VAL A 63 0.89 -8.19 -12.02
CA VAL A 63 0.28 -8.13 -10.69
C VAL A 63 -0.32 -6.73 -10.50
N ASN A 64 -1.54 -6.67 -9.94
CA ASN A 64 -2.19 -5.39 -9.67
C ASN A 64 -1.28 -4.50 -8.81
N ASP A 65 -1.15 -3.23 -9.19
CA ASP A 65 -0.25 -2.27 -8.54
C ASP A 65 -0.51 -2.17 -7.03
N LEU A 66 -1.79 -2.16 -6.63
CA LEU A 66 -2.16 -2.10 -5.22
C LEU A 66 -1.87 -3.39 -4.47
N LEU A 67 -1.96 -4.56 -5.12
CA LEU A 67 -1.52 -5.81 -4.53
C LEU A 67 -0.01 -5.77 -4.25
N VAL A 68 0.79 -5.25 -5.19
CA VAL A 68 2.24 -5.03 -4.98
C VAL A 68 2.47 -4.09 -3.80
N PHE A 69 1.74 -2.97 -3.75
CA PHE A 69 1.82 -2.02 -2.63
C PHE A 69 1.54 -2.72 -1.29
N HIS A 70 0.47 -3.50 -1.21
CA HIS A 70 0.11 -4.18 0.04
C HIS A 70 1.09 -5.26 0.45
N MET A 71 1.67 -5.99 -0.51
CA MET A 71 2.69 -7.01 -0.24
C MET A 71 3.98 -6.38 0.29
N VAL A 72 4.39 -5.24 -0.25
CA VAL A 72 5.55 -4.46 0.22
C VAL A 72 5.26 -3.85 1.59
N PHE A 73 4.10 -3.22 1.76
CA PHE A 73 3.66 -2.60 3.00
C PHE A 73 3.51 -3.61 4.14
N GLY A 74 2.85 -4.74 3.89
CA GLY A 74 2.56 -5.75 4.91
C GLY A 74 3.80 -6.24 5.65
N LYS A 75 4.93 -6.36 4.93
CA LYS A 75 6.21 -6.75 5.52
C LYS A 75 6.73 -5.77 6.57
N THR A 76 6.43 -4.49 6.40
CA THR A 76 6.90 -3.43 7.30
C THR A 76 6.15 -3.42 8.64
N VAL A 77 5.01 -4.10 8.75
CA VAL A 77 4.13 -4.00 9.92
C VAL A 77 4.81 -4.48 11.19
N ASN A 78 5.50 -5.62 11.15
CA ASN A 78 6.16 -6.17 12.34
C ASN A 78 7.17 -5.20 12.95
N ASP A 79 7.95 -4.50 12.10
CA ASP A 79 9.07 -3.70 12.56
C ASP A 79 8.71 -2.20 12.69
N VAL A 80 7.71 -1.73 11.93
CA VAL A 80 7.35 -0.30 11.91
C VAL A 80 6.06 -0.01 12.67
N SER A 81 5.06 -0.87 12.58
CA SER A 81 3.71 -0.51 13.04
C SER A 81 2.96 -1.58 13.84
N LEU A 82 3.65 -2.62 14.35
CA LEU A 82 2.98 -3.61 15.20
C LEU A 82 2.41 -2.98 16.47
N ASN A 83 3.14 -2.01 17.05
CA ASN A 83 2.73 -1.24 18.24
C ASN A 83 2.19 0.14 17.87
N ALA A 84 1.69 0.32 16.65
CA ALA A 84 1.12 1.59 16.22
C ALA A 84 -0.26 1.85 16.81
N VAL A 85 -0.53 3.12 17.10
CA VAL A 85 -1.86 3.64 17.37
C VAL A 85 -2.63 3.79 16.07
N ALA A 86 -1.97 4.32 15.02
CA ALA A 86 -2.55 4.54 13.70
C ALA A 86 -1.46 4.72 12.64
N ASN A 87 -1.73 4.28 11.42
CA ASN A 87 -1.03 4.76 10.23
C ASN A 87 -1.67 6.09 9.83
N LEU A 88 -0.86 7.15 9.69
CA LEU A 88 -1.38 8.51 9.51
C LEU A 88 -1.45 8.90 8.04
N GLY A 89 -0.47 8.46 7.23
CA GLY A 89 -0.48 8.84 5.82
C GLY A 89 0.70 8.30 5.02
N TYR A 90 0.64 8.64 3.74
CA TYR A 90 1.62 8.30 2.71
C TYR A 90 1.97 9.52 1.87
N ALA A 91 3.18 9.57 1.35
CA ALA A 91 3.60 10.54 0.34
C ALA A 91 4.49 9.88 -0.71
N SER A 92 4.46 10.45 -1.92
CA SER A 92 5.33 10.07 -3.04
C SER A 92 5.40 8.54 -3.23
N VAL A 93 4.23 7.89 -3.32
CA VAL A 93 4.15 6.47 -3.66
C VAL A 93 4.44 6.34 -5.16
N LYS A 94 5.51 5.63 -5.52
CA LYS A 94 5.95 5.47 -6.91
C LYS A 94 6.06 4.01 -7.27
N PHE A 95 5.39 3.62 -8.36
CA PHE A 95 5.53 2.32 -9.00
C PHE A 95 6.62 2.42 -10.07
N HIS A 96 7.63 1.55 -10.02
CA HIS A 96 8.82 1.66 -10.87
C HIS A 96 8.81 0.62 -12.00
N LEU A 97 8.74 -0.65 -11.65
CA LEU A 97 8.73 -1.73 -12.63
C LEU A 97 7.49 -2.61 -12.44
N PRO A 98 6.93 -3.13 -13.53
CA PRO A 98 5.85 -4.10 -13.43
C PRO A 98 6.32 -5.35 -12.69
N VAL A 99 5.44 -5.88 -11.84
CA VAL A 99 5.63 -7.14 -11.14
C VAL A 99 4.77 -8.19 -11.80
N TYR A 100 5.29 -9.40 -11.92
CA TYR A 100 4.58 -10.52 -12.54
C TYR A 100 4.34 -11.65 -11.55
N PRO A 101 3.31 -12.47 -11.74
CA PRO A 101 3.17 -13.71 -10.98
C PRO A 101 4.47 -14.55 -11.07
N GLY A 102 4.98 -14.97 -9.92
CA GLY A 102 6.28 -15.64 -9.80
C GLY A 102 7.40 -14.73 -9.28
N ASP A 103 7.25 -13.42 -9.33
CA ASP A 103 8.22 -12.50 -8.74
C ASP A 103 8.17 -12.55 -7.20
N THR A 104 9.34 -12.45 -6.58
CA THR A 104 9.49 -12.42 -5.12
C THR A 104 9.84 -11.02 -4.66
N VAL A 105 8.96 -10.41 -3.86
CA VAL A 105 9.17 -9.08 -3.32
C VAL A 105 9.83 -9.11 -1.94
N ARG A 106 10.73 -8.15 -1.72
CA ARG A 106 11.41 -7.85 -0.46
C ARG A 106 11.21 -6.39 -0.13
N THR A 107 11.37 -6.03 1.14
CA THR A 107 11.19 -4.64 1.58
C THR A 107 12.28 -4.24 2.56
N VAL A 108 12.76 -3.02 2.40
CA VAL A 108 13.58 -2.32 3.39
C VAL A 108 12.95 -0.97 3.69
N SER A 109 13.13 -0.48 4.92
CA SER A 109 12.71 0.88 5.29
C SER A 109 13.87 1.61 5.95
N GLU A 110 14.01 2.89 5.62
CA GLU A 110 14.89 3.82 6.30
C GLU A 110 14.04 4.69 7.23
N VAL A 111 14.45 4.82 8.48
CA VAL A 111 13.83 5.76 9.43
C VAL A 111 14.34 7.15 9.10
N ILE A 112 13.50 8.03 8.60
CA ILE A 112 13.88 9.37 8.13
C ILE A 112 13.58 10.47 9.13
N GLY A 113 12.90 10.15 10.24
CA GLY A 113 12.64 11.08 11.33
C GLY A 113 11.71 10.49 12.37
N LYS A 114 11.70 11.10 13.57
CA LYS A 114 10.75 10.80 14.63
C LYS A 114 10.50 12.00 15.54
N LYS A 115 9.26 12.14 16.01
CA LYS A 115 8.84 13.24 16.89
C LYS A 115 7.91 12.72 17.97
N GLU A 116 8.26 13.01 19.21
CA GLU A 116 7.43 12.69 20.35
C GLU A 116 6.21 13.61 20.41
N ASN A 117 5.03 13.03 20.65
CA ASN A 117 3.81 13.80 20.84
C ASN A 117 3.75 14.44 22.23
N SER A 118 3.06 15.58 22.35
CA SER A 118 2.94 16.34 23.61
C SER A 118 2.33 15.54 24.77
N SER A 119 1.59 14.47 24.48
CA SER A 119 1.05 13.56 25.49
C SER A 119 2.11 12.71 26.20
N GLY A 120 3.32 12.61 25.64
CA GLY A 120 4.38 11.72 26.12
C GLY A 120 4.11 10.21 25.95
N LYS A 121 2.91 9.81 25.50
CA LYS A 121 2.50 8.39 25.43
C LYS A 121 2.87 7.71 24.12
N ASN A 122 3.09 8.49 23.08
CA ASN A 122 3.41 8.03 21.73
C ASN A 122 4.18 9.10 20.97
N GLY A 123 4.61 8.77 19.76
CA GLY A 123 5.22 9.70 18.84
C GLY A 123 5.00 9.27 17.38
N VAL A 124 5.34 10.15 16.47
CA VAL A 124 5.27 9.88 15.03
C VAL A 124 6.65 9.45 14.54
N VAL A 125 6.68 8.39 13.75
CA VAL A 125 7.86 7.87 13.07
C VAL A 125 7.62 7.96 11.57
N TRP A 126 8.56 8.56 10.85
CA TRP A 126 8.56 8.64 9.39
C TRP A 126 9.55 7.64 8.83
N VAL A 127 9.11 6.90 7.83
CA VAL A 127 9.94 5.93 7.11
C VAL A 127 9.82 6.09 5.61
N ARG A 128 10.92 5.85 4.90
CA ARG A 128 10.96 5.64 3.46
C ARG A 128 11.10 4.15 3.20
N SER A 129 10.09 3.53 2.62
CA SER A 129 10.08 2.10 2.31
C SER A 129 10.34 1.85 0.83
N THR A 130 11.16 0.86 0.52
CA THR A 130 11.50 0.43 -0.84
C THR A 130 11.27 -1.06 -0.98
N GLY A 131 10.40 -1.42 -1.93
CA GLY A 131 10.17 -2.78 -2.38
C GLY A 131 11.05 -3.13 -3.57
N THR A 132 11.70 -4.29 -3.53
CA THR A 132 12.50 -4.82 -4.63
C THR A 132 12.04 -6.22 -5.02
N ASN A 133 12.26 -6.60 -6.27
CA ASN A 133 12.07 -7.97 -6.73
C ASN A 133 13.30 -8.85 -6.39
N GLN A 134 13.28 -10.12 -6.83
CA GLN A 134 14.37 -11.09 -6.59
C GLN A 134 15.70 -10.72 -7.27
N ARG A 135 15.69 -9.82 -8.26
CA ARG A 135 16.88 -9.32 -8.95
C ARG A 135 17.46 -8.06 -8.30
N GLY A 136 16.80 -7.56 -7.23
CA GLY A 136 17.20 -6.32 -6.54
C GLY A 136 16.69 -5.05 -7.25
N GLU A 137 15.86 -5.18 -8.27
CA GLU A 137 15.28 -4.05 -8.99
C GLU A 137 14.13 -3.45 -8.17
N VAL A 138 14.08 -2.12 -8.10
CA VAL A 138 13.04 -1.41 -7.36
C VAL A 138 11.71 -1.53 -8.12
N VAL A 139 10.67 -2.01 -7.42
CA VAL A 139 9.31 -2.14 -7.95
C VAL A 139 8.37 -1.09 -7.36
N LEU A 140 8.63 -0.67 -6.11
CA LEU A 140 7.80 0.29 -5.39
C LEU A 140 8.64 1.08 -4.40
N SER A 141 8.36 2.38 -4.24
CA SER A 141 8.90 3.18 -3.14
C SER A 141 7.85 4.14 -2.62
N PHE A 142 7.86 4.43 -1.32
CA PHE A 142 6.93 5.38 -0.70
C PHE A 142 7.44 5.89 0.64
N TYR A 143 6.96 7.06 1.02
CA TYR A 143 7.07 7.57 2.38
C TYR A 143 5.79 7.26 3.14
N ARG A 144 5.92 6.98 4.44
CA ARG A 144 4.77 6.89 5.33
C ARG A 144 5.13 7.38 6.73
N TRP A 145 4.13 7.78 7.49
CA TRP A 145 4.29 8.13 8.89
C TRP A 145 3.24 7.47 9.76
N VAL A 146 3.68 7.05 10.92
CA VAL A 146 2.94 6.17 11.81
C VAL A 146 3.02 6.70 13.23
N MET A 147 1.90 6.76 13.93
CA MET A 147 1.88 7.03 15.36
C MET A 147 2.17 5.74 16.12
N VAL A 148 3.30 5.68 16.80
CA VAL A 148 3.77 4.49 17.52
C VAL A 148 3.74 4.74 19.03
N ASN A 149 3.25 3.77 19.80
CA ASN A 149 3.25 3.83 21.26
C ASN A 149 4.66 3.84 21.82
N LYS A 150 4.85 4.55 22.92
CA LYS A 150 6.04 4.42 23.76
C LYS A 150 5.90 3.22 24.68
N ARG A 151 7.02 2.61 25.00
CA ARG A 151 7.11 1.58 26.05
C ARG A 151 7.02 2.20 27.44
N ASP A 152 7.68 3.35 27.63
CA ASP A 152 7.60 4.17 28.83
C ASP A 152 7.06 5.56 28.50
N GLY A 153 5.81 5.79 28.86
CA GLY A 153 5.17 7.09 28.67
C GLY A 153 5.59 8.17 29.67
N ASN A 154 6.41 7.84 30.68
CA ASN A 154 6.81 8.77 31.72
C ASN A 154 8.18 9.43 31.45
N THR A 155 9.01 8.79 30.63
CA THR A 155 10.36 9.30 30.32
C THR A 155 10.35 10.00 28.94
N PRO A 156 10.52 11.33 28.86
CA PRO A 156 10.64 12.03 27.59
C PRO A 156 11.85 11.53 26.78
N THR A 157 11.68 11.33 25.48
CA THR A 157 12.79 10.97 24.57
C THR A 157 13.51 12.20 24.03
N GLY A 158 12.86 13.36 24.03
CA GLY A 158 13.36 14.60 23.43
C GLY A 158 13.39 14.57 21.89
N ALA A 159 12.84 13.51 21.25
CA ALA A 159 12.84 13.40 19.82
C ALA A 159 11.94 14.46 19.18
N ASN A 160 12.51 15.26 18.26
CA ASN A 160 11.82 16.33 17.53
C ASN A 160 12.41 16.50 16.12
N ASP A 161 12.54 15.39 15.38
CA ASP A 161 13.06 15.36 14.03
C ASP A 161 11.91 15.02 13.08
N GLU A 162 11.27 16.06 12.55
CA GLU A 162 10.14 15.97 11.62
C GLU A 162 10.63 16.29 10.20
N PRO A 163 10.70 15.28 9.30
CA PRO A 163 11.16 15.52 7.96
C PRO A 163 10.10 16.25 7.12
N GLU A 164 10.55 17.04 6.15
CA GLU A 164 9.67 17.60 5.15
C GLU A 164 9.23 16.50 4.16
N MET A 165 7.91 16.33 4.00
CA MET A 165 7.35 15.33 3.10
C MET A 165 7.08 15.91 1.70
N PRO A 166 7.39 15.16 0.63
CA PRO A 166 7.03 15.56 -0.73
C PRO A 166 5.52 15.76 -0.85
N LYS A 167 5.09 16.89 -1.39
CA LYS A 167 3.66 17.19 -1.59
C LYS A 167 3.12 16.58 -2.89
N GLN A 168 3.99 16.34 -3.86
CA GLN A 168 3.64 15.74 -5.14
C GLN A 168 4.83 14.98 -5.73
N VAL A 169 4.54 14.03 -6.61
CA VAL A 169 5.54 13.35 -7.43
C VAL A 169 5.75 14.18 -8.70
N PRO A 170 6.97 14.66 -8.98
CA PRO A 170 7.26 15.36 -10.24
C PRO A 170 6.98 14.44 -11.44
N VAL A 171 6.45 15.00 -12.52
CA VAL A 171 6.20 14.24 -13.77
C VAL A 171 7.48 13.58 -14.28
N SER A 172 8.63 14.24 -14.12
CA SER A 172 9.94 13.70 -14.50
C SER A 172 10.39 12.46 -13.72
N GLU A 173 9.74 12.17 -12.59
CA GLU A 173 10.01 10.99 -11.78
C GLU A 173 9.03 9.83 -12.01
N LEU A 174 8.02 10.04 -12.87
CA LEU A 174 7.09 8.98 -13.25
C LEU A 174 7.81 7.99 -14.18
N VAL A 175 7.66 6.70 -13.85
CA VAL A 175 8.26 5.63 -14.65
C VAL A 175 7.19 5.00 -15.51
N VAL A 176 7.25 5.27 -16.81
CA VAL A 176 6.45 4.54 -17.81
C VAL A 176 7.28 3.36 -18.30
N PRO A 177 6.75 2.13 -18.31
CA PRO A 177 7.49 0.98 -18.80
C PRO A 177 7.99 1.18 -20.24
N ALA A 178 9.29 0.99 -20.47
CA ALA A 178 9.91 1.27 -21.77
C ALA A 178 9.39 0.39 -22.93
N HIS A 179 8.78 -0.75 -22.61
CA HIS A 179 8.20 -1.67 -23.57
C HIS A 179 6.71 -1.37 -23.87
N LEU A 180 6.11 -0.38 -23.18
CA LEU A 180 4.69 -0.04 -23.39
C LEU A 180 4.47 0.47 -24.81
N ASP A 181 3.63 -0.23 -25.57
CA ASP A 181 3.20 0.14 -26.91
C ASP A 181 1.67 0.36 -26.94
N LEU A 182 1.26 1.59 -27.18
CA LEU A 182 -0.15 1.98 -27.25
C LEU A 182 -0.66 2.10 -28.69
N THR A 183 0.16 1.77 -29.71
CA THR A 183 -0.21 1.93 -31.14
C THR A 183 -1.50 1.19 -31.48
N ASN A 184 -1.70 0.00 -30.90
CA ASN A 184 -2.88 -0.83 -31.12
C ASN A 184 -3.69 -1.00 -29.82
N PHE A 185 -3.85 0.06 -29.05
CA PHE A 185 -4.59 0.00 -27.79
C PHE A 185 -6.01 -0.56 -28.00
N PRO A 186 -6.35 -1.71 -27.38
CA PRO A 186 -7.63 -2.38 -27.61
C PRO A 186 -8.74 -1.77 -26.70
N ALA A 187 -9.18 -0.57 -26.99
CA ALA A 187 -10.19 0.16 -26.19
C ALA A 187 -11.48 -0.65 -25.99
N TRP A 188 -11.85 -1.48 -26.95
CA TRP A 188 -13.01 -2.37 -26.86
C TRP A 188 -12.90 -3.36 -25.68
N ALA A 189 -11.68 -3.79 -25.34
CA ALA A 189 -11.45 -4.75 -24.25
C ALA A 189 -11.51 -4.09 -22.86
N ALA A 190 -11.17 -2.81 -22.78
CA ALA A 190 -11.37 -2.03 -21.56
C ALA A 190 -12.84 -1.60 -21.38
N GLY A 191 -13.58 -1.45 -22.48
CA GLY A 191 -14.98 -1.02 -22.44
C GLY A 191 -15.19 0.48 -22.26
N GLY A 192 -14.11 1.23 -22.09
CA GLY A 192 -14.15 2.68 -21.85
C GLY A 192 -14.37 3.47 -23.14
N ARG A 193 -15.11 4.57 -23.02
CA ARG A 193 -15.37 5.51 -24.13
C ARG A 193 -14.54 6.78 -24.05
N ALA A 194 -14.06 7.12 -22.84
CA ALA A 194 -13.30 8.34 -22.59
C ALA A 194 -11.79 8.07 -22.56
N PHE A 195 -11.02 8.96 -23.16
CA PHE A 195 -9.57 9.05 -23.10
C PHE A 195 -9.16 10.34 -22.39
N LEU A 196 -7.86 10.56 -22.18
CA LEU A 196 -7.35 11.68 -21.40
C LEU A 196 -7.94 13.04 -21.85
N ASP A 197 -8.06 13.25 -23.15
CA ASP A 197 -8.55 14.52 -23.72
C ASP A 197 -10.06 14.75 -23.51
N ASP A 198 -10.79 13.70 -23.11
CA ASP A 198 -12.23 13.82 -22.80
C ASP A 198 -12.50 14.31 -21.39
N TYR A 199 -11.47 14.26 -20.50
CA TYR A 199 -11.60 14.72 -19.12
C TYR A 199 -11.24 16.18 -18.96
N GLN A 200 -11.95 16.88 -18.05
CA GLN A 200 -11.72 18.30 -17.78
C GLN A 200 -11.18 18.52 -16.37
N VAL A 201 -10.26 19.47 -16.22
CA VAL A 201 -9.74 19.86 -14.91
C VAL A 201 -10.87 20.37 -14.03
N GLY A 202 -11.05 19.74 -12.87
CA GLY A 202 -12.10 20.10 -11.90
C GLY A 202 -13.45 19.44 -12.13
N GLU A 203 -13.61 18.60 -13.16
CA GLU A 203 -14.84 17.82 -13.30
C GLU A 203 -14.99 16.80 -12.16
N ARG A 204 -16.23 16.45 -11.87
CA ARG A 204 -16.59 15.42 -10.90
C ARG A 204 -17.18 14.22 -11.61
N ILE A 205 -16.55 13.06 -11.44
CA ILE A 205 -17.02 11.80 -11.97
C ILE A 205 -17.73 11.03 -10.85
N ASP A 206 -19.00 10.68 -11.07
CA ASP A 206 -19.73 9.76 -10.22
C ASP A 206 -19.55 8.34 -10.80
N HIS A 207 -18.81 7.50 -10.08
CA HIS A 207 -18.53 6.12 -10.51
C HIS A 207 -19.73 5.18 -10.36
N VAL A 208 -20.81 5.60 -9.70
CA VAL A 208 -22.09 4.92 -9.44
C VAL A 208 -22.03 3.53 -8.82
N ASP A 209 -20.88 2.85 -8.92
CA ASP A 209 -20.68 1.50 -8.38
C ASP A 209 -20.49 1.54 -6.85
N GLY A 210 -20.90 0.46 -6.18
CA GLY A 210 -20.76 0.29 -4.75
C GLY A 210 -20.57 -1.17 -4.37
N MET A 211 -19.96 -1.41 -3.20
CA MET A 211 -19.71 -2.75 -2.69
C MET A 211 -19.87 -2.78 -1.17
N THR A 212 -20.56 -3.79 -0.66
CA THR A 212 -20.53 -4.11 0.77
C THR A 212 -19.22 -4.81 1.10
N ILE A 213 -18.59 -4.40 2.21
CA ILE A 213 -17.35 -5.01 2.68
C ILE A 213 -17.70 -5.93 3.85
N GLU A 214 -17.49 -7.22 3.65
CA GLU A 214 -17.74 -8.23 4.66
C GLU A 214 -16.53 -8.40 5.61
N GLU A 215 -16.80 -8.67 6.89
CA GLU A 215 -15.73 -8.85 7.89
C GLU A 215 -14.77 -10.00 7.56
N SER A 216 -15.27 -11.08 6.96
CA SER A 216 -14.42 -12.20 6.53
C SER A 216 -13.51 -11.85 5.38
N GLU A 217 -14.00 -11.07 4.43
CA GLU A 217 -13.26 -10.66 3.23
C GLU A 217 -12.10 -9.74 3.59
N HIS A 218 -12.33 -8.67 4.35
CA HIS A 218 -11.25 -7.79 4.73
C HIS A 218 -10.21 -8.47 5.64
N ALA A 219 -10.64 -9.44 6.47
CA ALA A 219 -9.72 -10.24 7.27
C ALA A 219 -8.85 -11.17 6.40
N ILE A 220 -9.44 -11.76 5.34
CA ILE A 220 -8.69 -12.55 4.35
C ILE A 220 -7.72 -11.67 3.58
N ALA A 221 -8.18 -10.50 3.10
CA ALA A 221 -7.34 -9.53 2.40
C ALA A 221 -6.12 -9.11 3.23
N THR A 222 -6.31 -8.79 4.50
CA THR A 222 -5.21 -8.42 5.40
C THR A 222 -4.17 -9.52 5.53
N ARG A 223 -4.59 -10.79 5.61
CA ARG A 223 -3.69 -11.95 5.68
C ARG A 223 -3.02 -12.25 4.34
N LEU A 224 -3.72 -12.05 3.22
CA LEU A 224 -3.14 -12.11 1.88
C LEU A 224 -1.94 -11.17 1.78
N TYR A 225 -2.06 -9.95 2.29
CA TYR A 225 -1.01 -8.95 2.28
C TYR A 225 0.11 -9.20 3.30
N GLN A 226 0.03 -10.25 4.11
CA GLN A 226 0.92 -10.52 5.24
C GLN A 226 0.99 -9.36 6.25
N ASN A 227 -0.05 -8.56 6.32
CA ASN A 227 -0.19 -7.53 7.34
C ASN A 227 -0.56 -8.19 8.68
N THR A 228 0.31 -8.06 9.68
CA THR A 228 0.20 -8.73 10.97
C THR A 228 -0.48 -7.87 12.04
N ALA A 229 -1.02 -6.71 11.69
CA ALA A 229 -1.74 -5.84 12.63
C ALA A 229 -3.08 -6.50 13.04
N LYS A 230 -3.12 -7.04 14.25
CA LYS A 230 -4.23 -7.84 14.78
C LYS A 230 -5.58 -7.12 14.80
N VAL A 231 -5.58 -5.79 14.88
CA VAL A 231 -6.79 -4.96 14.84
C VAL A 231 -7.65 -5.24 13.61
N HIS A 232 -7.07 -5.77 12.54
CA HIS A 232 -7.77 -6.03 11.28
C HIS A 232 -8.39 -7.44 11.20
N PHE A 233 -7.90 -8.43 11.96
CA PHE A 233 -8.36 -9.82 11.83
C PHE A 233 -8.56 -10.57 13.14
N ASP A 234 -8.14 -10.03 14.28
CA ASP A 234 -8.32 -10.66 15.59
C ASP A 234 -9.48 -9.97 16.34
N SER A 235 -10.67 -10.59 16.28
CA SER A 235 -11.85 -10.05 16.94
C SER A 235 -11.77 -10.11 18.48
N HIS A 236 -10.99 -11.06 19.04
CA HIS A 236 -10.79 -11.14 20.48
C HIS A 236 -10.01 -9.93 21.00
N GLN A 237 -8.90 -9.59 20.32
CA GLN A 237 -8.12 -8.41 20.69
C GLN A 237 -8.87 -7.10 20.37
N ALA A 238 -9.59 -7.04 19.25
CA ALA A 238 -10.30 -5.84 18.81
C ALA A 238 -11.39 -5.39 19.80
N LYS A 239 -12.01 -6.32 20.54
CA LYS A 239 -12.98 -6.00 21.61
C LYS A 239 -12.43 -5.06 22.68
N ASN A 240 -11.12 -5.10 22.93
CA ASN A 240 -10.44 -4.29 23.93
C ASN A 240 -9.94 -2.93 23.38
N THR A 241 -10.16 -2.67 22.10
CA THR A 241 -9.85 -1.38 21.49
C THR A 241 -10.99 -0.37 21.69
N ARG A 242 -10.71 0.92 21.48
CA ARG A 242 -11.75 1.96 21.53
C ARG A 242 -12.90 1.75 20.55
N PHE A 243 -12.75 0.88 19.54
CA PHE A 243 -13.74 0.61 18.51
C PHE A 243 -14.63 -0.60 18.85
N GLY A 244 -14.20 -1.49 19.76
CA GLY A 244 -14.93 -2.69 20.15
C GLY A 244 -15.09 -3.75 19.06
N LYS A 245 -14.57 -3.48 17.85
CA LYS A 245 -14.66 -4.35 16.67
C LYS A 245 -13.38 -4.28 15.84
N ARG A 246 -13.21 -5.21 14.91
CA ARG A 246 -12.12 -5.16 13.93
C ARG A 246 -12.30 -3.94 13.01
N LEU A 247 -11.19 -3.33 12.64
CA LEU A 247 -11.17 -2.29 11.63
C LEU A 247 -10.71 -2.89 10.32
N MET A 248 -11.30 -2.43 9.23
CA MET A 248 -10.80 -2.75 7.91
C MET A 248 -9.39 -2.14 7.73
N TYR A 249 -8.50 -2.89 7.09
CA TYR A 249 -7.21 -2.35 6.68
C TYR A 249 -7.40 -1.23 5.66
N GLY A 250 -6.95 -0.02 5.99
CA GLY A 250 -7.18 1.17 5.15
C GLY A 250 -6.64 1.03 3.73
N GLY A 251 -5.56 0.26 3.52
CA GLY A 251 -5.08 -0.07 2.19
C GLY A 251 -6.08 -0.87 1.38
N HIS A 252 -6.82 -1.80 2.00
CA HIS A 252 -7.88 -2.53 1.29
C HIS A 252 -9.04 -1.61 0.89
N VAL A 253 -9.37 -0.60 1.69
CA VAL A 253 -10.34 0.45 1.30
C VAL A 253 -9.88 1.15 0.01
N ILE A 254 -8.58 1.48 -0.10
CA ILE A 254 -8.00 2.08 -1.31
C ILE A 254 -8.18 1.14 -2.51
N SER A 255 -7.94 -0.16 -2.32
CA SER A 255 -8.10 -1.16 -3.38
C SER A 255 -9.54 -1.26 -3.89
N VAL A 256 -10.50 -1.34 -2.97
CA VAL A 256 -11.93 -1.37 -3.33
C VAL A 256 -12.34 -0.07 -4.03
N ALA A 257 -11.93 1.09 -3.52
CA ALA A 257 -12.22 2.38 -4.14
C ALA A 257 -11.63 2.47 -5.56
N ARG A 258 -10.39 1.98 -5.76
CA ARG A 258 -9.79 1.92 -7.10
C ARG A 258 -10.54 0.99 -8.04
N ALA A 259 -10.94 -0.20 -7.57
CA ALA A 259 -11.71 -1.14 -8.36
C ALA A 259 -13.08 -0.56 -8.78
N LEU A 260 -13.78 0.11 -7.86
CA LEU A 260 -15.06 0.76 -8.14
C LEU A 260 -14.93 1.96 -9.09
N SER A 261 -13.77 2.64 -9.10
CA SER A 261 -13.51 3.74 -10.02
C SER A 261 -13.29 3.30 -11.48
N TYR A 262 -13.28 1.99 -11.72
CA TYR A 262 -13.19 1.46 -13.09
C TYR A 262 -14.27 2.06 -14.00
N ASN A 263 -15.49 2.15 -13.54
CA ASN A 263 -16.59 2.80 -14.24
C ASN A 263 -16.35 4.32 -14.33
N GLY A 264 -15.89 4.77 -15.46
CA GLY A 264 -15.48 6.15 -15.75
C GLY A 264 -13.95 6.35 -15.86
N LEU A 265 -13.13 5.30 -15.61
CA LEU A 265 -11.68 5.31 -15.78
C LEU A 265 -11.16 4.04 -16.45
N GLU A 266 -11.97 3.40 -17.29
CA GLU A 266 -11.71 2.08 -17.87
C GLU A 266 -10.41 2.04 -18.68
N ASN A 267 -10.07 3.15 -19.37
CA ASN A 267 -8.87 3.26 -20.18
C ASN A 267 -7.61 3.66 -19.40
N ALA A 268 -7.71 3.86 -18.06
CA ALA A 268 -6.56 4.09 -17.20
C ALA A 268 -5.87 2.75 -16.89
N LEU A 269 -4.75 2.47 -17.55
CA LEU A 269 -4.08 1.17 -17.52
C LEU A 269 -3.61 0.73 -16.14
N GLY A 270 -2.91 1.61 -15.44
CA GLY A 270 -2.28 1.31 -14.16
C GLY A 270 -1.97 2.56 -13.37
N ILE A 271 -1.39 2.39 -12.20
CA ILE A 271 -1.02 3.49 -11.31
C ILE A 271 0.49 3.73 -11.43
N LEU A 272 0.90 4.90 -11.91
CA LEU A 272 2.31 5.29 -11.94
C LEU A 272 2.78 5.83 -10.59
N ALA A 273 1.93 6.63 -9.93
CA ALA A 273 2.25 7.22 -8.64
C ALA A 273 1.02 7.76 -7.91
N TRP A 274 1.19 7.98 -6.59
CA TRP A 274 0.30 8.82 -5.78
C TRP A 274 1.09 9.97 -5.18
N ASN A 275 0.54 11.16 -5.22
CA ASN A 275 1.13 12.31 -4.53
C ASN A 275 1.13 12.12 -3.03
N GLY A 276 0.00 11.71 -2.47
CA GLY A 276 -0.16 11.45 -1.06
C GLY A 276 -1.50 10.84 -0.73
N GLY A 277 -1.66 10.41 0.51
CA GLY A 277 -2.89 9.87 1.05
C GLY A 277 -2.90 9.93 2.56
N ALA A 278 -4.09 10.10 3.14
CA ALA A 278 -4.30 10.09 4.58
C ALA A 278 -5.50 9.21 4.95
N HIS A 279 -5.43 8.61 6.13
CA HIS A 279 -6.56 7.89 6.71
C HIS A 279 -7.42 8.85 7.53
N ALA A 280 -8.50 9.35 6.92
CA ALA A 280 -9.37 10.35 7.53
C ALA A 280 -10.28 9.74 8.61
N ASN A 281 -10.87 8.58 8.34
CA ASN A 281 -11.80 7.90 9.24
C ASN A 281 -11.53 6.40 9.28
N PRO A 282 -11.78 5.74 10.43
CA PRO A 282 -11.77 4.29 10.53
C PRO A 282 -13.00 3.70 9.82
N THR A 283 -12.79 2.58 9.15
CA THR A 283 -13.84 1.81 8.46
C THR A 283 -14.00 0.45 9.12
#